data_cf921e4d9ff1942eef95b01c5ab73c7c
#
_entry.id   cf921e4d9ff1942eef95b01c5ab73c7c
#
_cell.length_a   1.000
_cell.length_b   1.000
_cell.length_c   1.000
_cell.angle_alpha   90.00
_cell.angle_beta   90.00
_cell.angle_gamma   90.00
#
_symmetry.space_group_name_H-M   'P 1'
#
loop_
_entity.id
_entity.type
_entity.pdbx_description
1 polymer ?
#
loop_
_entity_poly.entity_id
_entity_poly.type
_entity_poly.pdbx_seq_one_letter_code
_entity_poly.pdbx_strand_id
1 'polypeptide(L)'
;MPRSRAFQFAAVAATAALLAGCASTSAPVVADTPGCLGEVEVNRLLADINARRPAANLPEGLTMADAACTRSKLQQRLAGQSGRLAGYKAGLTNPAVQKRFNTDQPVWGALYTGMILNDGATVDAAFGARPLYEADLLVRVKDAAINQATTPAEVLASVDQIIPFIELPDLVVESPPKLNGAGISAINVGARLGVRGAPLLVPQDAAGRAALLDQLRDMNVRLVDAQGAALGGGKGSDVLGHPLNAVVWLAQAIKPVGAALRPGQVVSLGSFSALLPPKPGLKATVHYDGVPGLQPVTVTFR
;
A
#
# COMPACT_ATOMS: atom_id res chain seq x y z
N MET A 1 -38.50 77.46 2.21
CA MET A 1 -37.61 76.73 1.26
C MET A 1 -36.39 76.22 2.01
N PRO A 2 -36.25 74.91 2.24
CA PRO A 2 -34.93 74.37 2.60
C PRO A 2 -34.48 73.36 1.56
N ARG A 3 -33.19 73.41 1.21
CA ARG A 3 -32.48 72.61 0.23
C ARG A 3 -32.19 71.23 0.83
N SER A 4 -32.59 70.19 0.13
CA SER A 4 -32.22 68.79 0.40
C SER A 4 -30.78 68.52 -0.07
N ARG A 5 -29.95 67.99 0.84
CA ARG A 5 -28.64 67.44 0.50
C ARG A 5 -28.76 65.93 0.29
N ALA A 6 -28.43 65.49 -0.90
CA ALA A 6 -28.31 64.10 -1.25
C ALA A 6 -26.94 63.54 -0.76
N PHE A 7 -26.98 62.49 0.04
CA PHE A 7 -25.78 61.70 0.41
C PHE A 7 -25.57 60.61 -0.65
N GLN A 8 -24.45 60.68 -1.34
CA GLN A 8 -23.99 59.58 -2.18
C GLN A 8 -23.24 58.55 -1.31
N PHE A 9 -23.74 57.32 -1.27
CA PHE A 9 -23.00 56.19 -0.71
C PHE A 9 -22.14 55.56 -1.80
N ALA A 10 -20.82 55.61 -1.63
CA ALA A 10 -19.88 54.87 -2.49
C ALA A 10 -19.79 53.44 -1.95
N ALA A 11 -20.20 52.47 -2.77
CA ALA A 11 -20.03 51.07 -2.47
C ALA A 11 -18.60 50.65 -2.87
N VAL A 12 -17.78 50.26 -1.90
CA VAL A 12 -16.48 49.63 -2.11
C VAL A 12 -16.70 48.15 -2.26
N ALA A 13 -16.55 47.67 -3.48
CA ALA A 13 -16.53 46.22 -3.76
C ALA A 13 -15.15 45.66 -3.42
N ALA A 14 -15.07 44.88 -2.35
CA ALA A 14 -13.87 44.09 -2.01
C ALA A 14 -13.87 42.81 -2.81
N THR A 15 -13.02 42.71 -3.83
CA THR A 15 -12.72 41.49 -4.55
C THR A 15 -11.79 40.59 -3.72
N ALA A 16 -12.34 39.55 -3.10
CA ALA A 16 -11.55 38.49 -2.47
C ALA A 16 -10.97 37.58 -3.57
N ALA A 17 -9.67 37.71 -3.83
CA ALA A 17 -8.94 36.76 -4.67
C ALA A 17 -8.75 35.43 -3.94
N LEU A 18 -9.47 34.40 -4.36
CA LEU A 18 -9.26 33.00 -3.93
C LEU A 18 -7.94 32.52 -4.55
N LEU A 19 -6.85 32.55 -3.79
CA LEU A 19 -5.63 31.83 -4.12
C LEU A 19 -5.88 30.34 -3.89
N ALA A 20 -6.26 29.62 -4.94
CA ALA A 20 -6.24 28.16 -4.96
C ALA A 20 -4.77 27.72 -4.94
N GLY A 21 -4.22 27.46 -3.77
CA GLY A 21 -2.91 26.87 -3.61
C GLY A 21 -2.91 25.46 -4.19
N CYS A 22 -2.22 25.25 -5.30
CA CYS A 22 -1.86 23.91 -5.77
C CYS A 22 -0.95 23.28 -4.72
N ALA A 23 -1.50 22.47 -3.83
CA ALA A 23 -0.71 21.65 -2.92
C ALA A 23 0.05 20.63 -3.79
N SER A 24 1.34 20.89 -4.01
CA SER A 24 2.25 19.93 -4.63
C SER A 24 2.30 18.67 -3.77
N THR A 25 1.87 17.54 -4.31
CA THR A 25 1.84 16.22 -3.66
C THR A 25 3.21 15.53 -3.75
N SER A 26 4.30 16.25 -3.44
CA SER A 26 5.61 15.61 -3.27
C SER A 26 5.61 14.76 -2.02
N ALA A 27 6.13 13.53 -2.13
CA ALA A 27 6.36 12.70 -0.96
C ALA A 27 7.27 13.45 0.04
N PRO A 28 7.03 13.33 1.37
CA PRO A 28 7.83 14.02 2.36
C PRO A 28 9.30 13.58 2.26
N VAL A 29 10.21 14.56 2.30
CA VAL A 29 11.65 14.31 2.27
C VAL A 29 12.10 13.95 3.68
N VAL A 30 12.59 12.73 3.86
CA VAL A 30 13.22 12.28 5.11
C VAL A 30 14.67 12.77 5.11
N ALA A 31 15.14 13.29 6.24
CA ALA A 31 16.53 13.76 6.37
C ALA A 31 17.54 12.64 6.15
N ASP A 32 18.67 12.95 5.58
CA ASP A 32 19.77 12.01 5.39
C ASP A 32 20.34 11.55 6.74
N THR A 33 20.61 10.26 6.83
CA THR A 33 21.27 9.60 7.96
C THR A 33 22.57 8.96 7.50
N PRO A 34 23.53 8.64 8.39
CA PRO A 34 24.85 8.13 7.99
C PRO A 34 24.84 6.86 7.12
N GLY A 35 23.88 5.97 7.33
CA GLY A 35 23.71 4.73 6.55
C GLY A 35 22.71 4.84 5.40
N CYS A 36 22.13 6.02 5.16
CA CYS A 36 21.23 6.25 4.03
C CYS A 36 22.00 6.10 2.70
N LEU A 37 21.45 5.33 1.76
CA LEU A 37 22.04 5.23 0.42
C LEU A 37 22.13 6.60 -0.25
N GLY A 38 23.28 6.88 -0.86
CA GLY A 38 23.51 8.09 -1.64
C GLY A 38 22.70 8.09 -2.96
N GLU A 39 22.64 9.26 -3.61
CA GLU A 39 21.91 9.46 -4.85
C GLU A 39 22.34 8.47 -5.96
N VAL A 40 23.65 8.20 -6.07
CA VAL A 40 24.22 7.27 -7.07
C VAL A 40 23.74 5.84 -6.83
N GLU A 41 23.72 5.40 -5.56
CA GLU A 41 23.32 4.05 -5.17
C GLU A 41 21.82 3.84 -5.36
N VAL A 42 20.99 4.82 -4.99
CA VAL A 42 19.55 4.77 -5.22
C VAL A 42 19.21 4.78 -6.71
N ASN A 43 19.95 5.55 -7.53
CA ASN A 43 19.78 5.53 -8.99
C ASN A 43 20.18 4.18 -9.59
N ARG A 44 21.24 3.54 -9.07
CA ARG A 44 21.63 2.18 -9.49
C ARG A 44 20.54 1.16 -9.11
N LEU A 45 20.06 1.20 -7.86
CA LEU A 45 18.94 0.35 -7.42
C LEU A 45 17.72 0.50 -8.32
N LEU A 46 17.34 1.74 -8.66
CA LEU A 46 16.22 1.98 -9.58
C LEU A 46 16.48 1.43 -10.98
N ALA A 47 17.72 1.60 -11.49
CA ALA A 47 18.11 1.05 -12.80
C ALA A 47 18.02 -0.48 -12.83
N ASP A 48 18.40 -1.16 -11.74
CA ASP A 48 18.29 -2.61 -11.61
C ASP A 48 16.83 -3.06 -11.49
N ILE A 49 16.00 -2.35 -10.72
CA ILE A 49 14.53 -2.55 -10.68
C ILE A 49 13.94 -2.48 -12.10
N ASN A 50 14.29 -1.44 -12.86
CA ASN A 50 13.74 -1.22 -14.21
C ASN A 50 14.25 -2.27 -15.22
N ALA A 51 15.51 -2.67 -15.09
CA ALA A 51 16.12 -3.71 -15.92
C ALA A 51 15.75 -5.14 -15.48
N ARG A 52 14.99 -5.29 -14.39
CA ARG A 52 14.65 -6.61 -13.79
C ARG A 52 15.89 -7.43 -13.47
N ARG A 53 16.95 -6.78 -13.03
CA ARG A 53 18.21 -7.42 -12.63
C ARG A 53 18.34 -7.42 -11.12
N PRO A 54 18.96 -8.45 -10.53
CA PRO A 54 19.28 -8.43 -9.11
C PRO A 54 20.20 -7.24 -8.79
N ALA A 55 19.76 -6.40 -7.85
CA ALA A 55 20.56 -5.33 -7.30
C ALA A 55 21.50 -5.85 -6.22
N ALA A 56 22.61 -5.15 -5.98
CA ALA A 56 23.50 -5.46 -4.86
C ALA A 56 22.71 -5.49 -3.54
N ASN A 57 23.09 -6.38 -2.64
CA ASN A 57 22.50 -6.40 -1.30
C ASN A 57 22.76 -5.08 -0.58
N LEU A 58 21.81 -4.67 0.25
CA LEU A 58 21.95 -3.47 1.07
C LEU A 58 23.02 -3.64 2.13
N PRO A 59 23.63 -2.55 2.65
CA PRO A 59 24.66 -2.62 3.68
C PRO A 59 24.18 -3.39 4.91
N GLU A 60 25.05 -4.23 5.48
CA GLU A 60 24.81 -4.87 6.77
C GLU A 60 24.73 -3.79 7.87
N GLY A 61 23.83 -3.95 8.82
CA GLY A 61 23.63 -2.98 9.91
C GLY A 61 22.78 -1.74 9.54
N LEU A 62 22.12 -1.74 8.37
CA LEU A 62 21.17 -0.68 8.00
C LEU A 62 20.12 -0.51 9.11
N THR A 63 19.99 0.69 9.65
CA THR A 63 18.95 1.03 10.64
C THR A 63 17.61 1.33 9.97
N MET A 64 16.51 1.34 10.74
CA MET A 64 15.19 1.76 10.21
C MET A 64 15.18 3.22 9.78
N ALA A 65 15.99 4.09 10.39
CA ALA A 65 16.15 5.49 9.97
C ALA A 65 16.85 5.59 8.61
N ASP A 66 17.93 4.84 8.39
CA ASP A 66 18.63 4.76 7.11
C ASP A 66 17.72 4.19 6.01
N ALA A 67 16.95 3.17 6.36
CA ALA A 67 15.97 2.58 5.47
C ALA A 67 14.85 3.57 5.09
N ALA A 68 14.35 4.37 6.03
CA ALA A 68 13.34 5.38 5.77
C ALA A 68 13.85 6.47 4.82
N CYS A 69 15.10 6.94 5.03
CA CYS A 69 15.77 7.88 4.14
C CYS A 69 15.95 7.29 2.73
N THR A 70 16.53 6.10 2.62
CA THR A 70 16.73 5.39 1.34
C THR A 70 15.41 5.19 0.60
N ARG A 71 14.39 4.72 1.31
CA ARG A 71 13.03 4.54 0.76
C ARG A 71 12.46 5.86 0.25
N SER A 72 12.61 6.96 0.99
CA SER A 72 12.12 8.28 0.56
C SER A 72 12.73 8.70 -0.78
N LYS A 73 14.04 8.55 -0.94
CA LYS A 73 14.74 8.83 -2.22
C LYS A 73 14.25 7.92 -3.35
N LEU A 74 14.08 6.62 -3.08
CA LEU A 74 13.55 5.67 -4.07
C LEU A 74 12.10 6.01 -4.46
N GLN A 75 11.24 6.33 -3.49
CA GLN A 75 9.85 6.70 -3.72
C GLN A 75 9.69 7.95 -4.60
N GLN A 76 10.54 8.96 -4.44
CA GLN A 76 10.54 10.15 -5.29
C GLN A 76 10.79 9.79 -6.77
N ARG A 77 11.70 8.85 -7.03
CA ARG A 77 12.01 8.36 -8.39
C ARG A 77 10.90 7.50 -8.96
N LEU A 78 10.35 6.59 -8.13
CA LEU A 78 9.22 5.76 -8.53
C LEU A 78 8.00 6.60 -8.88
N ALA A 79 7.72 7.69 -8.16
CA ALA A 79 6.64 8.63 -8.49
C ALA A 79 6.78 9.21 -9.89
N GLY A 80 8.00 9.54 -10.34
CA GLY A 80 8.27 10.03 -11.69
C GLY A 80 8.04 9.00 -12.80
N GLN A 81 8.05 7.70 -12.48
CA GLN A 81 7.93 6.61 -13.46
C GLN A 81 6.59 5.87 -13.40
N SER A 82 6.03 5.73 -12.20
CA SER A 82 4.86 4.88 -11.93
C SER A 82 3.57 5.67 -11.69
N GLY A 83 3.58 6.97 -11.96
CA GLY A 83 2.41 7.83 -11.86
C GLY A 83 2.16 8.35 -10.43
N ARG A 84 0.91 8.76 -10.15
CA ARG A 84 0.55 9.39 -8.88
C ARG A 84 0.55 8.37 -7.74
N LEU A 85 0.79 8.85 -6.50
CA LEU A 85 0.64 8.05 -5.29
C LEU A 85 -0.81 7.54 -5.20
N ALA A 86 -0.98 6.22 -5.32
CA ALA A 86 -2.27 5.55 -5.18
C ALA A 86 -2.59 5.26 -3.70
N GLY A 87 -1.58 5.09 -2.88
CA GLY A 87 -1.70 4.79 -1.47
C GLY A 87 -0.46 4.11 -0.91
N TYR A 88 -0.66 3.24 0.06
CA TYR A 88 0.43 2.59 0.77
C TYR A 88 0.16 1.09 0.94
N LYS A 89 1.22 0.34 1.22
CA LYS A 89 1.14 -1.07 1.61
C LYS A 89 1.77 -1.26 3.00
N ALA A 90 1.14 -2.09 3.82
CA ALA A 90 1.79 -2.68 4.98
C ALA A 90 2.43 -4.02 4.56
N GLY A 91 3.63 -4.28 5.03
CA GLY A 91 4.31 -5.56 4.83
C GLY A 91 4.79 -6.13 6.16
N LEU A 92 5.13 -7.42 6.17
CA LEU A 92 5.54 -8.12 7.40
C LEU A 92 4.47 -8.03 8.49
N THR A 93 3.19 -8.16 8.11
CA THR A 93 2.04 -8.04 9.02
C THR A 93 1.70 -9.34 9.76
N ASN A 94 2.45 -10.41 9.52
CA ASN A 94 2.33 -11.68 10.22
C ASN A 94 3.55 -11.91 11.13
N PRO A 95 3.39 -12.26 12.42
CA PRO A 95 4.51 -12.45 13.34
C PRO A 95 5.54 -13.50 12.90
N ALA A 96 5.09 -14.58 12.22
CA ALA A 96 6.01 -15.58 11.70
C ALA A 96 6.90 -15.04 10.58
N VAL A 97 6.36 -14.16 9.75
CA VAL A 97 7.11 -13.47 8.68
C VAL A 97 8.04 -12.43 9.29
N GLN A 98 7.61 -11.68 10.30
CA GLN A 98 8.47 -10.75 11.03
C GLN A 98 9.72 -11.44 11.58
N LYS A 99 9.53 -12.59 12.25
CA LYS A 99 10.64 -13.40 12.77
C LYS A 99 11.62 -13.83 11.67
N ARG A 100 11.11 -14.22 10.50
CA ARG A 100 11.94 -14.60 9.35
C ARG A 100 12.83 -13.45 8.86
N PHE A 101 12.34 -12.21 8.91
CA PHE A 101 13.06 -11.01 8.49
C PHE A 101 13.71 -10.26 9.67
N ASN A 102 13.90 -10.94 10.80
CA ASN A 102 14.55 -10.40 12.00
C ASN A 102 14.03 -9.00 12.37
N THR A 103 12.70 -8.89 12.49
CA THR A 103 12.00 -7.68 12.93
C THR A 103 10.85 -8.07 13.84
N ASP A 104 10.41 -7.16 14.69
CA ASP A 104 9.26 -7.29 15.58
C ASP A 104 8.09 -6.38 15.20
N GLN A 105 8.23 -5.66 14.06
CA GLN A 105 7.26 -4.70 13.59
C GLN A 105 7.00 -4.88 12.10
N PRO A 106 5.79 -4.50 11.64
CA PRO A 106 5.53 -4.36 10.21
C PRO A 106 6.42 -3.26 9.60
N VAL A 107 6.44 -3.23 8.28
CA VAL A 107 7.08 -2.18 7.47
C VAL A 107 6.09 -1.63 6.46
N TRP A 108 6.37 -0.48 5.84
CA TRP A 108 5.47 0.10 4.87
C TRP A 108 6.19 0.58 3.60
N GLY A 109 5.45 0.60 2.49
CA GLY A 109 5.87 1.14 1.21
C GLY A 109 4.78 1.95 0.54
N ALA A 110 5.13 2.70 -0.50
CA ALA A 110 4.20 3.45 -1.33
C ALA A 110 3.75 2.63 -2.54
N LEU A 111 2.48 2.75 -2.90
CA LEU A 111 1.88 2.23 -4.13
C LEU A 111 1.57 3.38 -5.09
N TYR A 112 1.87 3.18 -6.36
CA TYR A 112 1.61 4.17 -7.41
C TYR A 112 0.57 3.65 -8.41
N THR A 113 -0.11 4.56 -9.08
CA THR A 113 -1.24 4.20 -9.98
C THR A 113 -0.84 3.25 -11.11
N GLY A 114 0.37 3.37 -11.64
CA GLY A 114 0.91 2.47 -12.67
C GLY A 114 1.29 1.08 -12.16
N MET A 115 1.28 0.84 -10.85
CA MET A 115 1.53 -0.48 -10.26
C MET A 115 0.25 -1.31 -10.13
N ILE A 116 -0.94 -0.72 -10.25
CA ILE A 116 -2.21 -1.38 -9.98
C ILE A 116 -2.88 -1.77 -11.29
N LEU A 117 -2.95 -3.07 -11.53
CA LEU A 117 -3.59 -3.70 -12.68
C LEU A 117 -5.04 -4.10 -12.33
N ASN A 118 -5.85 -4.34 -13.35
CA ASN A 118 -7.21 -4.84 -13.17
C ASN A 118 -7.24 -6.37 -13.14
N ASP A 119 -8.31 -6.92 -12.55
CA ASP A 119 -8.60 -8.37 -12.52
C ASP A 119 -8.46 -9.02 -13.89
N GLY A 120 -7.93 -10.23 -13.90
CA GLY A 120 -7.65 -11.01 -15.11
C GLY A 120 -6.39 -10.57 -15.85
N ALA A 121 -5.58 -9.67 -15.30
CA ALA A 121 -4.34 -9.23 -15.93
C ALA A 121 -3.42 -10.40 -16.27
N THR A 122 -2.76 -10.32 -17.43
CA THR A 122 -1.65 -11.21 -17.81
C THR A 122 -0.33 -10.47 -17.58
N VAL A 123 0.53 -11.04 -16.74
CA VAL A 123 1.82 -10.48 -16.33
C VAL A 123 2.93 -11.44 -16.74
N ASP A 124 4.06 -10.90 -17.17
CA ASP A 124 5.28 -11.70 -17.39
C ASP A 124 5.70 -12.36 -16.06
N ALA A 125 5.96 -13.67 -16.03
CA ALA A 125 6.46 -14.34 -14.82
C ALA A 125 7.80 -13.75 -14.35
N ALA A 126 8.59 -13.17 -15.26
CA ALA A 126 9.80 -12.43 -14.98
C ALA A 126 9.56 -10.91 -14.88
N PHE A 127 8.46 -10.47 -14.24
CA PHE A 127 8.14 -9.04 -14.09
C PHE A 127 9.11 -8.27 -13.18
N GLY A 128 9.95 -8.95 -12.43
CA GLY A 128 10.97 -8.40 -11.53
C GLY A 128 12.25 -9.24 -11.55
N ALA A 129 13.22 -8.85 -10.75
CA ALA A 129 14.47 -9.60 -10.57
C ALA A 129 14.29 -10.83 -9.66
N ARG A 130 13.44 -10.70 -8.65
CA ARG A 130 13.04 -11.75 -7.68
C ARG A 130 11.52 -11.69 -7.50
N PRO A 131 10.76 -11.91 -8.59
CA PRO A 131 9.31 -11.72 -8.58
C PRO A 131 8.62 -12.76 -7.69
N LEU A 132 7.63 -12.30 -6.95
CA LEU A 132 6.79 -13.13 -6.08
C LEU A 132 5.33 -12.70 -6.24
N TYR A 133 4.40 -13.53 -5.74
CA TYR A 133 2.99 -13.17 -5.62
C TYR A 133 2.41 -13.68 -4.32
N GLU A 134 1.37 -12.99 -3.82
CA GLU A 134 0.70 -13.34 -2.57
C GLU A 134 -0.74 -12.84 -2.54
N ALA A 135 -1.58 -13.51 -1.72
CA ALA A 135 -2.95 -13.09 -1.49
C ALA A 135 -2.97 -11.91 -0.51
N ASP A 136 -3.66 -10.82 -0.86
CA ASP A 136 -3.80 -9.60 -0.06
C ASP A 136 -5.22 -9.02 -0.20
N LEU A 137 -5.50 -7.92 0.48
CA LEU A 137 -6.67 -7.07 0.34
C LEU A 137 -6.26 -5.59 0.33
N LEU A 138 -6.99 -4.78 -0.43
CA LEU A 138 -6.93 -3.33 -0.30
C LEU A 138 -8.19 -2.82 0.40
N VAL A 139 -8.04 -1.75 1.16
CA VAL A 139 -9.16 -0.89 1.57
C VAL A 139 -9.01 0.48 0.91
N ARG A 140 -10.13 1.13 0.56
CA ARG A 140 -10.12 2.50 0.04
C ARG A 140 -10.54 3.48 1.13
N VAL A 141 -9.71 4.49 1.34
CA VAL A 141 -9.96 5.57 2.30
C VAL A 141 -11.12 6.42 1.84
N LYS A 142 -12.12 6.62 2.71
CA LYS A 142 -13.28 7.49 2.51
C LYS A 142 -13.04 8.89 3.05
N ASP A 143 -12.47 8.99 4.26
CA ASP A 143 -12.19 10.28 4.90
C ASP A 143 -10.92 10.25 5.76
N ALA A 144 -10.47 11.46 6.15
CA ALA A 144 -9.21 11.64 6.85
C ALA A 144 -9.25 11.20 8.33
N ALA A 145 -10.42 10.90 8.91
CA ALA A 145 -10.57 10.40 10.28
C ALA A 145 -9.80 9.09 10.47
N ILE A 146 -9.56 8.33 9.40
CA ILE A 146 -8.74 7.12 9.40
C ILE A 146 -7.36 7.31 10.04
N ASN A 147 -6.79 8.51 9.98
CA ASN A 147 -5.48 8.83 10.57
C ASN A 147 -5.50 8.90 12.10
N GLN A 148 -6.70 8.95 12.71
CA GLN A 148 -6.90 8.92 14.15
C GLN A 148 -7.46 7.59 14.65
N ALA A 149 -7.77 6.67 13.72
CA ALA A 149 -8.32 5.36 14.07
C ALA A 149 -7.32 4.56 14.94
N THR A 150 -7.84 3.96 16.00
CA THR A 150 -7.13 3.12 16.96
C THR A 150 -7.66 1.69 16.99
N THR A 151 -8.80 1.46 16.34
CA THR A 151 -9.49 0.16 16.28
C THR A 151 -9.89 -0.19 14.85
N PRO A 152 -10.06 -1.50 14.53
CA PRO A 152 -10.63 -1.96 13.26
C PRO A 152 -12.00 -1.34 12.93
N ALA A 153 -12.84 -1.11 13.94
CA ALA A 153 -14.16 -0.51 13.76
C ALA A 153 -14.08 0.95 13.29
N GLU A 154 -13.17 1.73 13.86
CA GLU A 154 -12.91 3.12 13.45
C GLU A 154 -12.30 3.19 12.04
N VAL A 155 -11.40 2.23 11.70
CA VAL A 155 -10.90 2.09 10.33
C VAL A 155 -12.06 1.79 9.37
N LEU A 156 -12.91 0.80 9.67
CA LEU A 156 -14.03 0.43 8.80
C LEU A 156 -15.04 1.57 8.61
N ALA A 157 -15.23 2.43 9.62
CA ALA A 157 -16.05 3.63 9.50
C ALA A 157 -15.45 4.68 8.55
N SER A 158 -14.13 4.65 8.36
CA SER A 158 -13.36 5.63 7.56
C SER A 158 -12.97 5.13 6.17
N VAL A 159 -13.42 3.93 5.78
CA VAL A 159 -13.23 3.36 4.44
C VAL A 159 -14.58 3.09 3.77
N ASP A 160 -14.61 3.03 2.45
CA ASP A 160 -15.83 2.79 1.68
C ASP A 160 -15.78 1.54 0.79
N GLN A 161 -14.61 0.93 0.63
CA GLN A 161 -14.43 -0.28 -0.18
C GLN A 161 -13.44 -1.25 0.46
N ILE A 162 -13.77 -2.54 0.38
CA ILE A 162 -12.87 -3.68 0.54
C ILE A 162 -12.62 -4.25 -0.87
N ILE A 163 -11.36 -4.37 -1.28
CA ILE A 163 -11.01 -4.70 -2.66
C ILE A 163 -10.12 -5.94 -2.66
N PRO A 164 -10.52 -7.04 -3.33
CA PRO A 164 -9.66 -8.19 -3.57
C PRO A 164 -8.34 -7.77 -4.19
N PHE A 165 -7.24 -8.36 -3.75
CA PHE A 165 -5.93 -7.99 -4.27
C PHE A 165 -4.97 -9.17 -4.32
N ILE A 166 -4.23 -9.29 -5.42
CA ILE A 166 -3.04 -10.13 -5.51
C ILE A 166 -1.86 -9.19 -5.59
N GLU A 167 -1.02 -9.19 -4.56
CA GLU A 167 0.22 -8.42 -4.61
C GLU A 167 1.27 -9.17 -5.42
N LEU A 168 2.06 -8.42 -6.20
CA LEU A 168 3.13 -8.90 -7.06
C LEU A 168 4.44 -8.18 -6.69
N PRO A 169 5.04 -8.50 -5.52
CA PRO A 169 6.25 -7.85 -5.06
C PRO A 169 7.49 -8.36 -5.80
N ASP A 170 8.57 -7.56 -5.77
CA ASP A 170 9.90 -7.91 -6.25
C ASP A 170 10.94 -7.64 -5.15
N LEU A 171 11.57 -8.68 -4.62
CA LEU A 171 12.62 -8.55 -3.61
C LEU A 171 13.99 -8.21 -4.20
N VAL A 172 14.04 -7.63 -5.31
CA VAL A 172 15.09 -7.13 -6.22
C VAL A 172 16.56 -7.46 -5.93
N VAL A 173 16.98 -7.70 -4.67
CA VAL A 173 18.39 -7.89 -4.30
C VAL A 173 18.95 -9.25 -4.74
N GLU A 174 20.27 -9.37 -4.86
CA GLU A 174 20.97 -10.60 -5.25
C GLU A 174 20.63 -11.76 -4.30
N SER A 175 20.61 -11.50 -2.99
CA SER A 175 20.33 -12.50 -1.95
C SER A 175 19.20 -12.07 -1.02
N PRO A 176 17.92 -12.27 -1.38
CA PRO A 176 16.77 -11.93 -0.54
C PRO A 176 16.81 -12.51 0.88
N PRO A 177 17.40 -13.70 1.14
CA PRO A 177 17.52 -14.22 2.50
C PRO A 177 18.37 -13.35 3.45
N LYS A 178 19.19 -12.43 2.92
CA LYS A 178 19.95 -11.46 3.73
C LYS A 178 19.15 -10.20 4.10
N LEU A 179 17.95 -10.02 3.54
CA LEU A 179 17.08 -8.89 3.90
C LEU A 179 16.53 -9.08 5.32
N ASN A 180 16.58 -7.99 6.08
CA ASN A 180 15.89 -7.83 7.35
C ASN A 180 14.80 -6.76 7.22
N GLY A 181 14.11 -6.41 8.30
CA GLY A 181 13.05 -5.40 8.28
C GLY A 181 13.48 -4.06 7.70
N ALA A 182 14.72 -3.59 8.03
CA ALA A 182 15.26 -2.36 7.46
C ALA A 182 15.53 -2.49 5.95
N GLY A 183 16.14 -3.60 5.53
CA GLY A 183 16.39 -3.86 4.12
C GLY A 183 15.11 -3.92 3.28
N ILE A 184 14.07 -4.62 3.77
CA ILE A 184 12.75 -4.64 3.13
C ILE A 184 12.14 -3.24 3.04
N SER A 185 12.24 -2.45 4.12
CA SER A 185 11.76 -1.06 4.14
C SER A 185 12.48 -0.19 3.10
N ALA A 186 13.80 -0.30 2.98
CA ALA A 186 14.62 0.50 2.07
C ALA A 186 14.27 0.29 0.59
N ILE A 187 13.90 -0.92 0.19
CA ILE A 187 13.45 -1.25 -1.16
C ILE A 187 11.94 -1.01 -1.38
N ASN A 188 11.33 -0.10 -0.61
CA ASN A 188 9.90 0.22 -0.69
C ASN A 188 9.00 -1.03 -0.50
N VAL A 189 9.40 -1.95 0.39
CA VAL A 189 8.71 -3.21 0.69
C VAL A 189 8.47 -4.05 -0.56
N GLY A 190 9.39 -3.98 -1.52
CA GLY A 190 9.29 -4.72 -2.77
C GLY A 190 8.11 -4.33 -3.66
N ALA A 191 7.46 -3.19 -3.44
CA ALA A 191 6.29 -2.77 -4.21
C ALA A 191 6.62 -2.69 -5.70
N ARG A 192 5.97 -3.52 -6.53
CA ARG A 192 6.23 -3.61 -7.98
C ARG A 192 4.95 -3.55 -8.80
N LEU A 193 4.05 -4.51 -8.64
CA LEU A 193 2.75 -4.59 -9.28
C LEU A 193 1.72 -5.16 -8.31
N GLY A 194 0.45 -5.09 -8.67
CA GLY A 194 -0.63 -5.79 -8.00
C GLY A 194 -1.90 -5.80 -8.86
N VAL A 195 -2.72 -6.80 -8.68
CA VAL A 195 -3.96 -6.98 -9.44
C VAL A 195 -5.14 -6.81 -8.49
N ARG A 196 -5.98 -5.81 -8.76
CA ARG A 196 -7.18 -5.53 -7.97
C ARG A 196 -8.42 -6.14 -8.59
N GLY A 197 -9.28 -6.73 -7.76
CA GLY A 197 -10.59 -7.21 -8.14
C GLY A 197 -11.70 -6.16 -8.04
N ALA A 198 -12.95 -6.63 -8.18
CA ALA A 198 -14.14 -5.80 -8.00
C ALA A 198 -14.32 -5.40 -6.52
N PRO A 199 -14.60 -4.14 -6.21
CA PRO A 199 -14.74 -3.70 -4.83
C PRO A 199 -16.07 -4.16 -4.21
N LEU A 200 -16.03 -4.60 -2.95
CA LEU A 200 -17.17 -4.71 -2.06
C LEU A 200 -17.38 -3.38 -1.35
N LEU A 201 -18.57 -2.81 -1.44
CA LEU A 201 -18.90 -1.58 -0.71
C LEU A 201 -19.09 -1.86 0.78
N VAL A 202 -18.52 -1.01 1.62
CA VAL A 202 -18.70 -1.09 3.08
C VAL A 202 -20.16 -0.71 3.42
N PRO A 203 -20.89 -1.52 4.22
CA PRO A 203 -22.25 -1.21 4.65
C PRO A 203 -22.34 0.14 5.38
N GLN A 204 -23.43 0.87 5.13
CA GLN A 204 -23.62 2.18 5.76
C GLN A 204 -24.27 2.08 7.14
N ASP A 205 -24.98 0.99 7.43
CA ASP A 205 -25.60 0.73 8.72
C ASP A 205 -24.62 0.08 9.72
N ALA A 206 -24.89 0.23 11.00
CA ALA A 206 -24.01 -0.24 12.07
C ALA A 206 -23.96 -1.78 12.15
N ALA A 207 -25.09 -2.46 11.91
CA ALA A 207 -25.17 -3.92 11.98
C ALA A 207 -24.38 -4.57 10.84
N GLY A 208 -24.51 -4.05 9.62
CA GLY A 208 -23.75 -4.51 8.46
C GLY A 208 -22.24 -4.30 8.66
N ARG A 209 -21.81 -3.16 9.23
CA ARG A 209 -20.40 -2.94 9.57
C ARG A 209 -19.89 -3.89 10.64
N ALA A 210 -20.66 -4.15 11.69
CA ALA A 210 -20.28 -5.10 12.73
C ALA A 210 -20.10 -6.52 12.14
N ALA A 211 -21.06 -6.96 11.30
CA ALA A 211 -20.96 -8.24 10.61
C ALA A 211 -19.72 -8.31 9.70
N LEU A 212 -19.42 -7.25 8.93
CA LEU A 212 -18.26 -7.22 8.05
C LEU A 212 -16.95 -7.25 8.83
N LEU A 213 -16.86 -6.65 10.03
CA LEU A 213 -15.70 -6.76 10.91
C LEU A 213 -15.41 -8.21 11.28
N ASP A 214 -16.43 -8.92 11.77
CA ASP A 214 -16.28 -10.34 12.13
C ASP A 214 -15.92 -11.19 10.89
N GLN A 215 -16.58 -10.96 9.77
CA GLN A 215 -16.30 -11.65 8.50
C GLN A 215 -14.86 -11.45 8.05
N LEU A 216 -14.32 -10.23 8.11
CA LEU A 216 -12.92 -9.96 7.74
C LEU A 216 -11.91 -10.63 8.67
N ARG A 217 -12.21 -10.70 9.99
CA ARG A 217 -11.36 -11.41 10.95
C ARG A 217 -11.34 -12.91 10.69
N ASP A 218 -12.52 -13.48 10.45
CA ASP A 218 -12.74 -14.92 10.46
C ASP A 218 -12.66 -15.56 9.07
N MET A 219 -12.58 -14.74 7.99
CA MET A 219 -12.50 -15.23 6.62
C MET A 219 -11.36 -16.22 6.42
N ASN A 220 -11.61 -17.20 5.55
CA ASN A 220 -10.59 -18.09 5.05
C ASN A 220 -10.17 -17.66 3.64
N VAL A 221 -8.91 -17.27 3.47
CA VAL A 221 -8.34 -16.85 2.19
C VAL A 221 -7.69 -18.04 1.52
N ARG A 222 -8.12 -18.36 0.30
CA ARG A 222 -7.57 -19.46 -0.51
C ARG A 222 -6.96 -18.93 -1.79
N LEU A 223 -5.70 -19.25 -2.01
CA LEU A 223 -4.98 -19.01 -3.23
C LEU A 223 -4.88 -20.36 -4.00
N VAL A 224 -5.46 -20.41 -5.18
CA VAL A 224 -5.59 -21.66 -5.98
C VAL A 224 -5.11 -21.44 -7.41
N ASP A 225 -4.75 -22.54 -8.08
CA ASP A 225 -4.46 -22.56 -9.52
C ASP A 225 -5.74 -22.67 -10.39
N ALA A 226 -5.57 -22.78 -11.69
CA ALA A 226 -6.67 -22.91 -12.66
C ALA A 226 -7.48 -24.21 -12.51
N GLN A 227 -6.93 -25.24 -11.87
CA GLN A 227 -7.59 -26.52 -11.59
C GLN A 227 -8.22 -26.56 -10.20
N GLY A 228 -8.08 -25.46 -9.41
CA GLY A 228 -8.56 -25.37 -8.03
C GLY A 228 -7.62 -26.01 -7.01
N ALA A 229 -6.42 -26.44 -7.42
CA ALA A 229 -5.42 -26.95 -6.49
C ALA A 229 -4.86 -25.83 -5.61
N ALA A 230 -4.69 -26.11 -4.31
CA ALA A 230 -4.22 -25.15 -3.35
C ALA A 230 -2.76 -24.75 -3.61
N LEU A 231 -2.51 -23.47 -3.78
CA LEU A 231 -1.18 -22.86 -3.83
C LEU A 231 -0.79 -22.30 -2.46
N GLY A 232 -1.77 -21.81 -1.69
CA GLY A 232 -1.56 -21.24 -0.37
C GLY A 232 -2.84 -20.63 0.20
N GLY A 233 -2.73 -19.92 1.30
CA GLY A 233 -3.85 -19.24 1.95
C GLY A 233 -3.60 -19.00 3.42
N GLY A 234 -4.60 -18.51 4.11
CA GLY A 234 -4.57 -18.22 5.54
C GLY A 234 -5.90 -17.66 6.02
N LYS A 235 -5.91 -17.11 7.21
CA LYS A 235 -7.10 -16.51 7.83
C LYS A 235 -6.97 -15.00 7.90
N GLY A 236 -8.10 -14.30 7.96
CA GLY A 236 -8.12 -12.87 8.21
C GLY A 236 -7.31 -12.48 9.46
N SER A 237 -7.48 -13.24 10.54
CA SER A 237 -6.78 -13.02 11.82
C SER A 237 -5.25 -13.22 11.75
N ASP A 238 -4.70 -13.83 10.72
CA ASP A 238 -3.24 -13.99 10.59
C ASP A 238 -2.54 -12.63 10.36
N VAL A 239 -3.26 -11.64 9.85
CA VAL A 239 -2.78 -10.27 9.69
C VAL A 239 -3.08 -9.49 10.97
N LEU A 240 -2.10 -9.43 11.89
CA LEU A 240 -2.15 -8.65 13.14
C LEU A 240 -3.41 -8.90 14.00
N GLY A 241 -3.96 -10.12 13.99
CA GLY A 241 -5.18 -10.50 14.72
C GLY A 241 -6.49 -10.02 14.08
N HIS A 242 -6.43 -9.01 13.23
CA HIS A 242 -7.52 -8.51 12.39
C HIS A 242 -6.92 -7.69 11.24
N PRO A 243 -7.30 -7.91 9.95
CA PRO A 243 -6.62 -7.27 8.82
C PRO A 243 -6.64 -5.74 8.87
N LEU A 244 -7.68 -5.11 9.40
CA LEU A 244 -7.73 -3.66 9.55
C LEU A 244 -6.77 -3.10 10.61
N ASN A 245 -6.17 -3.92 11.48
CA ASN A 245 -5.09 -3.49 12.35
C ASN A 245 -3.84 -3.06 11.56
N ALA A 246 -3.65 -3.57 10.35
CA ALA A 246 -2.60 -3.10 9.45
C ALA A 246 -2.78 -1.63 9.09
N VAL A 247 -4.03 -1.17 8.94
CA VAL A 247 -4.33 0.25 8.67
C VAL A 247 -4.11 1.12 9.91
N VAL A 248 -4.53 0.65 11.09
CA VAL A 248 -4.26 1.32 12.39
C VAL A 248 -2.77 1.54 12.54
N TRP A 249 -1.97 0.49 12.36
CA TRP A 249 -0.52 0.56 12.45
C TRP A 249 0.06 1.51 11.39
N LEU A 250 -0.35 1.36 10.13
CA LEU A 250 0.18 2.15 9.00
C LEU A 250 -0.09 3.65 9.20
N ALA A 251 -1.30 4.03 9.61
CA ALA A 251 -1.65 5.42 9.85
C ALA A 251 -0.73 6.09 10.89
N GLN A 252 -0.25 5.34 11.87
CA GLN A 252 0.74 5.83 12.84
C GLN A 252 2.17 5.81 12.27
N ALA A 253 2.53 4.75 11.52
CA ALA A 253 3.87 4.54 11.00
C ALA A 253 4.30 5.57 9.93
N ILE A 254 3.35 6.18 9.20
CA ILE A 254 3.65 7.21 8.21
C ILE A 254 3.69 8.64 8.77
N LYS A 255 3.15 8.89 9.98
CA LYS A 255 3.14 10.23 10.61
C LYS A 255 4.54 10.84 10.79
N PRO A 256 5.55 10.09 11.27
CA PRO A 256 6.89 10.67 11.50
C PRO A 256 7.55 11.23 10.22
N VAL A 257 7.14 10.72 9.04
CA VAL A 257 7.65 11.25 7.76
C VAL A 257 6.73 12.34 7.17
N GLY A 258 5.78 12.88 7.96
CA GLY A 258 4.87 13.93 7.52
C GLY A 258 3.77 13.47 6.55
N ALA A 259 3.60 12.15 6.40
CA ALA A 259 2.56 11.57 5.54
C ALA A 259 1.26 11.30 6.32
N ALA A 260 0.15 11.28 5.59
CA ALA A 260 -1.18 10.92 6.11
C ALA A 260 -1.99 10.24 4.99
N LEU A 261 -2.88 9.35 5.39
CA LEU A 261 -3.85 8.73 4.48
C LEU A 261 -4.88 9.79 4.03
N ARG A 262 -5.20 9.80 2.73
CA ARG A 262 -6.12 10.77 2.13
C ARG A 262 -7.29 10.06 1.44
N PRO A 263 -8.47 10.68 1.39
CA PRO A 263 -9.60 10.15 0.64
C PRO A 263 -9.23 9.75 -0.78
N GLY A 264 -9.72 8.59 -1.22
CA GLY A 264 -9.43 7.97 -2.52
C GLY A 264 -8.15 7.14 -2.57
N GLN A 265 -7.25 7.24 -1.59
CA GLN A 265 -6.09 6.36 -1.52
C GLN A 265 -6.46 4.95 -1.07
N VAL A 266 -5.61 3.98 -1.44
CA VAL A 266 -5.77 2.59 -1.01
C VAL A 266 -4.69 2.20 0.01
N VAL A 267 -5.03 1.23 0.87
CA VAL A 267 -4.07 0.59 1.79
C VAL A 267 -4.11 -0.91 1.55
N SER A 268 -2.97 -1.50 1.18
CA SER A 268 -2.75 -2.95 1.15
C SER A 268 -2.45 -3.43 2.57
N LEU A 269 -3.17 -4.47 2.99
CA LEU A 269 -3.22 -4.92 4.39
C LEU A 269 -2.10 -5.88 4.75
N GLY A 270 -1.43 -6.44 3.72
CA GLY A 270 -0.41 -7.46 3.86
C GLY A 270 -0.93 -8.87 3.62
N SER A 271 -0.01 -9.80 3.56
CA SER A 271 -0.24 -11.13 3.03
C SER A 271 -1.04 -12.06 3.93
N PHE A 272 -2.03 -12.73 3.33
CA PHE A 272 -2.75 -13.88 3.89
C PHE A 272 -2.14 -15.22 3.47
N SER A 273 -1.11 -15.22 2.63
CA SER A 273 -0.45 -16.44 2.12
C SER A 273 1.07 -16.34 2.21
N ALA A 274 1.76 -17.44 1.95
CA ALA A 274 3.19 -17.38 1.71
C ALA A 274 3.47 -16.61 0.40
N LEU A 275 4.65 -15.98 0.33
CA LEU A 275 5.23 -15.42 -0.89
C LEU A 275 5.67 -16.56 -1.83
N LEU A 276 5.12 -16.63 -3.02
CA LEU A 276 5.34 -17.69 -3.99
C LEU A 276 6.01 -17.14 -5.27
N PRO A 277 6.96 -17.86 -5.86
CA PRO A 277 7.50 -17.48 -7.16
C PRO A 277 6.49 -17.78 -8.29
N PRO A 278 6.24 -16.82 -9.20
CA PRO A 278 5.39 -17.07 -10.35
C PRO A 278 6.06 -18.06 -11.34
N LYS A 279 5.24 -18.76 -12.12
CA LYS A 279 5.70 -19.67 -13.19
C LYS A 279 4.94 -19.34 -14.47
N PRO A 280 5.60 -19.36 -15.65
CA PRO A 280 4.91 -19.22 -16.92
C PRO A 280 3.77 -20.25 -17.05
N GLY A 281 2.60 -19.81 -17.53
CA GLY A 281 1.40 -20.63 -17.65
C GLY A 281 0.54 -20.73 -16.37
N LEU A 282 1.02 -20.28 -15.22
CA LEU A 282 0.25 -20.30 -13.99
C LEU A 282 -0.87 -19.23 -14.05
N LYS A 283 -2.10 -19.66 -13.77
CA LYS A 283 -3.23 -18.79 -13.43
C LYS A 283 -3.50 -18.94 -11.95
N ALA A 284 -3.33 -17.86 -11.18
CA ALA A 284 -3.55 -17.83 -9.75
C ALA A 284 -4.82 -17.04 -9.43
N THR A 285 -5.69 -17.61 -8.58
CA THR A 285 -6.95 -16.98 -8.15
C THR A 285 -7.01 -16.94 -6.61
N VAL A 286 -7.36 -15.80 -6.04
CA VAL A 286 -7.61 -15.64 -4.61
C VAL A 286 -9.11 -15.60 -4.34
N HIS A 287 -9.56 -16.42 -3.40
CA HIS A 287 -10.92 -16.45 -2.85
C HIS A 287 -10.91 -16.01 -1.38
N TYR A 288 -11.99 -15.37 -0.96
CA TYR A 288 -12.18 -14.84 0.40
C TYR A 288 -13.45 -15.43 1.00
N ASP A 289 -13.36 -16.68 1.44
CA ASP A 289 -14.52 -17.42 1.94
C ASP A 289 -14.97 -16.86 3.31
N GLY A 290 -16.25 -16.64 3.48
CA GLY A 290 -16.83 -16.06 4.70
C GLY A 290 -17.12 -14.56 4.62
N VAL A 291 -16.80 -13.90 3.49
CA VAL A 291 -17.18 -12.48 3.24
C VAL A 291 -18.15 -12.43 2.06
N PRO A 292 -19.47 -12.43 2.30
CA PRO A 292 -20.48 -12.41 1.24
C PRO A 292 -20.31 -11.18 0.32
N GLY A 293 -20.34 -11.43 -0.99
CA GLY A 293 -20.20 -10.37 -2.01
C GLY A 293 -18.78 -9.99 -2.38
N LEU A 294 -17.76 -10.38 -1.61
CA LEU A 294 -16.37 -10.19 -2.00
C LEU A 294 -16.00 -11.22 -3.08
N GLN A 295 -15.78 -10.72 -4.31
CA GLN A 295 -15.49 -11.57 -5.47
C GLN A 295 -14.05 -12.03 -5.50
N PRO A 296 -13.72 -13.17 -6.13
CA PRO A 296 -12.34 -13.57 -6.33
C PRO A 296 -11.60 -12.61 -7.27
N VAL A 297 -10.27 -12.64 -7.22
CA VAL A 297 -9.38 -11.91 -8.11
C VAL A 297 -8.35 -12.85 -8.70
N THR A 298 -7.97 -12.61 -9.97
CA THR A 298 -7.14 -13.56 -10.75
C THR A 298 -6.00 -12.82 -11.46
N VAL A 299 -4.84 -13.47 -11.52
CA VAL A 299 -3.70 -13.10 -12.38
C VAL A 299 -3.25 -14.30 -13.20
N THR A 300 -2.81 -14.06 -14.43
CA THR A 300 -2.17 -15.08 -15.27
C THR A 300 -0.71 -14.70 -15.52
N PHE A 301 0.21 -15.63 -15.34
CA PHE A 301 1.62 -15.45 -15.62
C PHE A 301 1.98 -16.09 -16.96
N ARG A 302 2.66 -15.35 -17.84
CA ARG A 302 3.17 -15.83 -19.13
C ARG A 302 4.68 -15.91 -19.16
#